data_e8f909f5e63f354681136a5b2cabab86
#
_entry.id   e8f909f5e63f354681136a5b2cabab86
#
_cell.length_a   1.000
_cell.length_b   1.000
_cell.length_c   1.000
_cell.angle_alpha   90.00
_cell.angle_beta   90.00
_cell.angle_gamma   90.00
#
_symmetry.space_group_name_H-M   'P 1'
#
loop_
_entity.id
_entity.type
_entity.pdbx_description
1 polymer ?
#
loop_
_entity_poly.entity_id
_entity_poly.type
_entity_poly.pdbx_seq_one_letter_code
_entity_poly.pdbx_strand_id
1 'polypeptide(L)'
;MDAILSINRLYLRKITLEDAPDLFEMDSNPNVHTYLGNNPKKSLDGSIKDVHHIQKQYRENGIGRLAVVLQETDEMIGWSFFKLENTELINGRINFYDIGYRFKEKHWGKGYGFESAKASLDYGFNELGFEKICGFVHVDNAGSKRIFEKLGMQFINSFEFWNEPFDWYEKVRT
;
A
#
# COMPACT_ATOMS: atom_id res chain seq x y z
N MET A 1 6.95 -13.17 15.28
CA MET A 1 6.58 -13.23 13.85
C MET A 1 7.67 -12.56 13.04
N ASP A 2 8.10 -13.22 11.98
CA ASP A 2 9.30 -12.79 11.25
C ASP A 2 9.05 -11.54 10.41
N ALA A 3 9.86 -10.51 10.64
CA ALA A 3 9.87 -9.32 9.82
C ALA A 3 10.45 -9.65 8.43
N ILE A 4 9.79 -9.17 7.37
CA ILE A 4 10.31 -9.22 6.00
C ILE A 4 11.25 -8.05 5.77
N LEU A 5 10.89 -6.87 6.27
CA LEU A 5 11.70 -5.65 6.24
C LEU A 5 11.80 -5.08 7.64
N SER A 6 12.98 -4.61 8.01
CA SER A 6 13.20 -3.87 9.24
C SER A 6 13.94 -2.57 8.89
N ILE A 7 13.36 -1.45 9.26
CA ILE A 7 13.84 -0.10 8.99
C ILE A 7 13.81 0.71 10.29
N ASN A 8 14.34 1.92 10.28
CA ASN A 8 14.63 2.69 11.50
C ASN A 8 13.55 2.66 12.59
N ARG A 9 12.32 2.98 12.25
CA ARG A 9 11.19 3.07 13.20
C ARG A 9 10.16 1.98 13.01
N LEU A 10 10.26 1.23 11.91
CA LEU A 10 9.21 0.34 11.42
C LEU A 10 9.77 -1.06 11.16
N TYR A 11 8.91 -2.06 11.27
CA TYR A 11 9.13 -3.32 10.57
C TYR A 11 7.86 -3.72 9.82
N LEU A 12 8.06 -4.46 8.72
CA LEU A 12 6.99 -4.95 7.88
C LEU A 12 6.96 -6.47 7.93
N ARG A 13 5.77 -7.02 8.15
CA ARG A 13 5.53 -8.47 8.23
C ARG A 13 4.25 -8.85 7.49
N LYS A 14 4.04 -10.12 7.25
CA LYS A 14 2.78 -10.59 6.68
C LYS A 14 1.61 -10.23 7.58
N ILE A 15 0.49 -9.89 6.95
CA ILE A 15 -0.78 -9.63 7.62
C ILE A 15 -1.41 -10.98 8.02
N THR A 16 -1.93 -11.03 9.24
CA THR A 16 -2.63 -12.19 9.80
C THR A 16 -4.04 -11.83 10.23
N LEU A 17 -4.84 -12.82 10.60
CA LEU A 17 -6.20 -12.57 11.11
C LEU A 17 -6.20 -11.75 12.41
N GLU A 18 -5.13 -11.79 13.18
CA GLU A 18 -4.98 -10.98 14.40
C GLU A 18 -4.93 -9.48 14.09
N ASP A 19 -4.59 -9.09 12.85
CA ASP A 19 -4.54 -7.70 12.42
C ASP A 19 -5.90 -7.14 11.98
N ALA A 20 -6.92 -7.98 11.88
CA ALA A 20 -8.24 -7.54 11.40
C ALA A 20 -8.85 -6.39 12.23
N PRO A 21 -8.74 -6.36 13.58
CA PRO A 21 -9.21 -5.20 14.35
C PRO A 21 -8.48 -3.90 14.01
N ASP A 22 -7.16 -3.94 13.83
CA ASP A 22 -6.36 -2.77 13.44
C ASP A 22 -6.71 -2.27 12.04
N LEU A 23 -6.89 -3.20 11.10
CA LEU A 23 -7.36 -2.87 9.75
C LEU A 23 -8.76 -2.25 9.78
N PHE A 24 -9.65 -2.77 10.62
CA PHE A 24 -10.99 -2.20 10.77
C PHE A 24 -10.95 -0.81 11.40
N GLU A 25 -10.16 -0.59 12.44
CA GLU A 25 -9.94 0.74 13.04
C GLU A 25 -9.53 1.74 11.95
N MET A 26 -8.58 1.37 11.12
CA MET A 26 -8.10 2.21 10.02
C MET A 26 -9.17 2.44 8.96
N ASP A 27 -9.77 1.38 8.44
CA ASP A 27 -10.64 1.44 7.26
C ASP A 27 -12.09 1.81 7.56
N SER A 28 -12.50 1.83 8.83
CA SER A 28 -13.79 2.40 9.24
C SER A 28 -13.79 3.92 9.35
N ASN A 29 -12.61 4.54 9.34
CA ASN A 29 -12.46 5.98 9.43
C ASN A 29 -12.74 6.63 8.06
N PRO A 30 -13.78 7.50 7.94
CA PRO A 30 -14.11 8.16 6.68
C PRO A 30 -12.95 8.98 6.09
N ASN A 31 -12.11 9.58 6.92
CA ASN A 31 -10.98 10.39 6.48
C ASN A 31 -9.93 9.56 5.73
N VAL A 32 -9.76 8.30 6.10
CA VAL A 32 -8.87 7.35 5.41
C VAL A 32 -9.38 7.08 3.99
N HIS A 33 -10.69 7.09 3.79
CA HIS A 33 -11.32 6.78 2.51
C HIS A 33 -11.60 7.99 1.60
N THR A 34 -11.15 9.19 1.97
CA THR A 34 -11.39 10.43 1.19
C THR A 34 -10.99 10.26 -0.28
N TYR A 35 -9.86 9.61 -0.56
CA TYR A 35 -9.34 9.39 -1.92
C TYR A 35 -9.45 7.92 -2.37
N LEU A 36 -10.30 7.13 -1.71
CA LEU A 36 -10.47 5.70 -1.92
C LEU A 36 -11.95 5.33 -2.22
N GLY A 37 -12.67 6.23 -2.89
CA GLY A 37 -14.07 6.03 -3.24
C GLY A 37 -15.06 6.31 -2.13
N ASN A 38 -14.67 6.96 -1.04
CA ASN A 38 -15.54 7.33 0.09
C ASN A 38 -16.39 6.16 0.62
N ASN A 39 -15.79 4.99 0.77
CA ASN A 39 -16.50 3.76 1.17
C ASN A 39 -15.82 3.09 2.38
N PRO A 40 -15.89 3.72 3.57
CA PRO A 40 -15.30 3.13 4.77
C PRO A 40 -15.96 1.80 5.14
N LYS A 41 -15.19 0.90 5.77
CA LYS A 41 -15.68 -0.40 6.23
C LYS A 41 -16.74 -0.22 7.30
N LYS A 42 -17.79 -1.02 7.22
CA LYS A 42 -18.93 -0.96 8.15
C LYS A 42 -18.91 -2.04 9.22
N SER A 43 -18.05 -3.05 9.07
CA SER A 43 -17.96 -4.17 10.01
C SER A 43 -16.59 -4.80 10.02
N LEU A 44 -16.27 -5.44 11.13
CA LEU A 44 -15.03 -6.23 11.27
C LEU A 44 -14.96 -7.36 10.25
N ASP A 45 -16.10 -7.95 9.87
CA ASP A 45 -16.16 -9.03 8.86
C ASP A 45 -15.59 -8.57 7.52
N GLY A 46 -15.77 -7.30 7.15
CA GLY A 46 -15.16 -6.73 5.95
C GLY A 46 -13.64 -6.78 6.01
N SER A 47 -13.05 -6.45 7.14
CA SER A 47 -11.59 -6.50 7.33
C SER A 47 -11.07 -7.95 7.38
N ILE A 48 -11.82 -8.87 7.97
CA ILE A 48 -11.49 -10.30 7.94
C ILE A 48 -11.44 -10.82 6.50
N LYS A 49 -12.39 -10.42 5.66
CA LYS A 49 -12.37 -10.76 4.22
C LYS A 49 -11.17 -10.19 3.51
N ASP A 50 -10.78 -8.96 3.83
CA ASP A 50 -9.57 -8.34 3.27
C ASP A 50 -8.31 -9.12 3.66
N VAL A 51 -8.20 -9.57 4.91
CA VAL A 51 -7.07 -10.40 5.35
C VAL A 51 -7.00 -11.69 4.54
N HIS A 52 -8.12 -12.40 4.39
CA HIS A 52 -8.16 -13.62 3.58
C HIS A 52 -7.75 -13.36 2.11
N HIS A 53 -8.19 -12.24 1.53
CA HIS A 53 -7.81 -11.84 0.18
C HIS A 53 -6.31 -11.59 0.06
N ILE A 54 -5.71 -10.87 1.02
CA ILE A 54 -4.27 -10.62 1.05
C ILE A 54 -3.49 -11.92 1.22
N GLN A 55 -3.92 -12.80 2.12
CA GLN A 55 -3.28 -14.10 2.32
C GLN A 55 -3.37 -14.99 1.08
N LYS A 56 -4.45 -14.90 0.31
CA LYS A 56 -4.58 -15.56 -0.99
C LYS A 56 -3.51 -15.04 -1.96
N GLN A 57 -3.29 -13.72 -2.01
CA GLN A 57 -2.23 -13.13 -2.85
C GLN A 57 -0.85 -13.68 -2.46
N TYR A 58 -0.54 -13.81 -1.17
CA TYR A 58 0.72 -14.42 -0.74
C TYR A 58 0.88 -15.85 -1.29
N ARG A 59 -0.17 -16.65 -1.28
CA ARG A 59 -0.12 -18.04 -1.76
C ARG A 59 -0.01 -18.13 -3.28
N GLU A 60 -0.74 -17.30 -4.00
CA GLU A 60 -0.84 -17.39 -5.46
C GLU A 60 0.24 -16.59 -6.18
N ASN A 61 0.63 -15.44 -5.65
CA ASN A 61 1.54 -14.50 -6.30
C ASN A 61 2.89 -14.38 -5.59
N GLY A 62 3.04 -14.97 -4.42
CA GLY A 62 4.24 -14.84 -3.60
C GLY A 62 4.41 -13.44 -2.97
N ILE A 63 3.48 -12.53 -3.20
CA ILE A 63 3.56 -11.14 -2.78
C ILE A 63 2.18 -10.59 -2.44
N GLY A 64 2.12 -9.62 -1.54
CA GLY A 64 0.91 -8.91 -1.10
C GLY A 64 1.26 -7.83 -0.10
N ARG A 65 0.30 -7.00 0.24
CA ARG A 65 0.48 -5.93 1.23
C ARG A 65 0.99 -6.50 2.56
N LEU A 66 1.88 -5.76 3.23
CA LEU A 66 2.46 -6.13 4.52
C LEU A 66 1.95 -5.20 5.62
N ALA A 67 1.77 -5.73 6.81
CA ALA A 67 1.53 -4.92 7.99
C ALA A 67 2.75 -4.05 8.28
N VAL A 68 2.51 -2.78 8.56
CA VAL A 68 3.53 -1.85 9.06
C VAL A 68 3.36 -1.71 10.56
N VAL A 69 4.41 -2.01 11.29
CA VAL A 69 4.40 -2.06 12.76
C VAL A 69 5.48 -1.12 13.30
N LEU A 70 5.12 -0.35 14.34
CA LEU A 70 6.09 0.48 15.06
C LEU A 70 7.03 -0.39 15.90
N GLN A 71 8.32 -0.23 15.74
CA GLN A 71 9.31 -0.97 16.54
C GLN A 71 9.24 -0.64 18.03
N GLU A 72 8.90 0.61 18.35
CA GLU A 72 8.86 1.10 19.73
C GLU A 72 7.70 0.49 20.56
N THR A 73 6.54 0.31 19.96
CA THR A 73 5.31 -0.04 20.67
C THR A 73 4.71 -1.37 20.24
N ASP A 74 5.21 -1.96 19.17
CA ASP A 74 4.68 -3.16 18.52
C ASP A 74 3.23 -2.97 17.99
N GLU A 75 2.81 -1.71 17.81
CA GLU A 75 1.50 -1.36 17.26
C GLU A 75 1.49 -1.47 15.74
N MET A 76 0.50 -2.18 15.18
CA MET A 76 0.22 -2.16 13.74
C MET A 76 -0.46 -0.84 13.39
N ILE A 77 0.21 -0.02 12.56
CA ILE A 77 -0.22 1.33 12.22
C ILE A 77 -0.81 1.47 10.83
N GLY A 78 -0.73 0.45 10.01
CA GLY A 78 -1.21 0.44 8.65
C GLY A 78 -0.63 -0.70 7.84
N TRP A 79 -0.66 -0.56 6.52
CA TRP A 79 -0.01 -1.50 5.62
C TRP A 79 0.76 -0.75 4.52
N SER A 80 1.75 -1.44 3.94
CA SER A 80 2.55 -0.95 2.83
C SER A 80 3.01 -2.14 1.99
N PHE A 81 3.69 -1.91 0.89
CA PHE A 81 4.32 -2.91 0.03
C PHE A 81 3.61 -3.07 -1.31
N PHE A 82 3.80 -4.20 -1.97
CA PHE A 82 3.32 -4.44 -3.33
C PHE A 82 2.09 -5.32 -3.37
N LYS A 83 1.34 -5.15 -4.46
CA LYS A 83 0.34 -6.08 -4.93
C LYS A 83 0.66 -6.38 -6.40
N LEU A 84 0.60 -7.64 -6.82
CA LEU A 84 0.58 -7.97 -8.24
C LEU A 84 -0.84 -7.78 -8.75
N GLU A 85 -1.06 -6.81 -9.63
CA GLU A 85 -2.35 -6.65 -10.29
C GLU A 85 -2.39 -7.53 -11.54
N ASN A 86 -3.09 -8.64 -11.43
CA ASN A 86 -3.23 -9.64 -12.50
C ASN A 86 -4.69 -10.05 -12.75
N THR A 87 -5.66 -9.32 -12.19
CA THR A 87 -7.07 -9.67 -12.25
C THR A 87 -7.89 -8.74 -13.14
N GLU A 88 -7.50 -7.47 -13.23
CA GLU A 88 -8.22 -6.48 -14.01
C GLU A 88 -7.28 -5.52 -14.74
N LEU A 89 -7.79 -4.89 -15.79
CA LEU A 89 -7.09 -3.81 -16.49
C LEU A 89 -7.25 -2.51 -15.71
N ILE A 90 -6.13 -1.88 -15.34
CA ILE A 90 -6.11 -0.55 -14.75
C ILE A 90 -5.25 0.34 -15.63
N ASN A 91 -5.80 1.45 -16.10
CA ASN A 91 -5.12 2.35 -17.03
C ASN A 91 -4.55 1.61 -18.25
N GLY A 92 -5.31 0.63 -18.78
CA GLY A 92 -4.90 -0.21 -19.91
C GLY A 92 -3.78 -1.20 -19.64
N ARG A 93 -3.44 -1.43 -18.38
CA ARG A 93 -2.33 -2.31 -17.96
C ARG A 93 -2.81 -3.44 -17.07
N ILE A 94 -2.16 -4.57 -17.16
CA ILE A 94 -2.36 -5.75 -16.31
C ILE A 94 -1.00 -6.42 -16.06
N ASN A 95 -0.89 -7.26 -15.06
CA ASN A 95 0.34 -7.95 -14.66
C ASN A 95 1.47 -6.97 -14.28
N PHE A 96 1.14 -6.00 -13.45
CA PHE A 96 2.11 -5.04 -12.93
C PHE A 96 2.17 -5.09 -11.40
N TYR A 97 3.33 -4.72 -10.84
CA TYR A 97 3.51 -4.54 -9.41
C TYR A 97 3.11 -3.14 -9.00
N ASP A 98 2.06 -3.05 -8.21
CA ASP A 98 1.51 -1.81 -7.67
C ASP A 98 2.03 -1.58 -6.26
N ILE A 99 2.76 -0.47 -6.06
CA ILE A 99 3.18 -0.02 -4.74
C ILE A 99 2.07 0.81 -4.11
N GLY A 100 1.78 0.54 -2.84
CA GLY A 100 0.79 1.30 -2.11
C GLY A 100 1.03 1.24 -0.62
N TYR A 101 0.33 2.11 0.09
CA TYR A 101 0.34 2.19 1.55
C TYR A 101 -0.93 2.84 2.04
N ARG A 102 -1.29 2.53 3.28
CA ARG A 102 -2.41 3.12 3.99
C ARG A 102 -2.14 3.09 5.49
N PHE A 103 -2.40 4.20 6.18
CA PHE A 103 -2.11 4.34 7.59
C PHE A 103 -3.31 4.83 8.36
N LYS A 104 -3.41 4.43 9.63
CA LYS A 104 -4.35 5.02 10.59
C LYS A 104 -4.11 6.53 10.68
N GLU A 105 -5.20 7.31 10.72
CA GLU A 105 -5.13 8.78 10.71
C GLU A 105 -4.22 9.34 11.80
N LYS A 106 -4.28 8.77 13.01
CA LYS A 106 -3.44 9.21 14.15
C LYS A 106 -1.93 9.12 13.90
N HIS A 107 -1.53 8.39 12.85
CA HIS A 107 -0.12 8.22 12.48
C HIS A 107 0.28 9.03 11.23
N TRP A 108 -0.63 9.83 10.67
CA TRP A 108 -0.31 10.69 9.54
C TRP A 108 0.65 11.83 9.92
N GLY A 109 1.35 12.37 8.92
CA GLY A 109 2.24 13.52 9.10
C GLY A 109 3.54 13.21 9.84
N LYS A 110 3.86 11.95 10.06
CA LYS A 110 5.08 11.51 10.80
C LYS A 110 6.15 10.90 9.89
N GLY A 111 5.92 10.88 8.58
CA GLY A 111 6.87 10.36 7.59
C GLY A 111 6.84 8.85 7.37
N TYR A 112 5.93 8.12 7.99
CA TYR A 112 5.85 6.65 7.88
C TYR A 112 5.52 6.18 6.46
N GLY A 113 4.69 6.94 5.75
CA GLY A 113 4.35 6.62 4.34
C GLY A 113 5.58 6.62 3.45
N PHE A 114 6.40 7.66 3.52
CA PHE A 114 7.65 7.73 2.76
C PHE A 114 8.64 6.65 3.20
N GLU A 115 8.85 6.49 4.51
CA GLU A 115 9.79 5.52 5.08
C GLU A 115 9.48 4.10 4.63
N SER A 116 8.23 3.66 4.76
CA SER A 116 7.80 2.32 4.36
C SER A 116 7.83 2.11 2.86
N ALA A 117 7.37 3.10 2.07
CA ALA A 117 7.36 3.01 0.62
C ALA A 117 8.78 3.00 0.04
N LYS A 118 9.69 3.81 0.59
CA LYS A 118 11.11 3.80 0.17
C LYS A 118 11.76 2.44 0.40
N ALA A 119 11.58 1.86 1.58
CA ALA A 119 12.11 0.54 1.90
C ALA A 119 11.49 -0.55 1.02
N SER A 120 10.19 -0.46 0.76
CA SER A 120 9.51 -1.40 -0.15
C SER A 120 10.06 -1.30 -1.56
N LEU A 121 10.22 -0.08 -2.09
CA LEU A 121 10.75 0.15 -3.43
C LEU A 121 12.15 -0.41 -3.59
N ASP A 122 13.03 -0.13 -2.63
CA ASP A 122 14.40 -0.63 -2.64
C ASP A 122 14.43 -2.18 -2.60
N TYR A 123 13.60 -2.77 -1.76
CA TYR A 123 13.47 -4.22 -1.67
C TYR A 123 12.94 -4.84 -2.96
N GLY A 124 11.95 -4.21 -3.58
CA GLY A 124 11.39 -4.65 -4.86
C GLY A 124 12.44 -4.71 -5.96
N PHE A 125 13.28 -3.69 -6.07
CA PHE A 125 14.34 -3.67 -7.08
C PHE A 125 15.53 -4.55 -6.74
N ASN A 126 16.00 -4.53 -5.49
CA ASN A 126 17.27 -5.16 -5.12
C ASN A 126 17.13 -6.64 -4.75
N GLU A 127 16.02 -7.00 -4.06
CA GLU A 127 15.82 -8.36 -3.57
C GLU A 127 14.84 -9.17 -4.42
N LEU A 128 13.73 -8.53 -4.87
CA LEU A 128 12.73 -9.22 -5.70
C LEU A 128 13.03 -9.14 -7.18
N GLY A 129 13.98 -8.30 -7.58
CA GLY A 129 14.42 -8.20 -8.98
C GLY A 129 13.40 -7.58 -9.92
N PHE A 130 12.48 -6.77 -9.41
CA PHE A 130 11.49 -6.11 -10.26
C PHE A 130 12.15 -5.17 -11.26
N GLU A 131 11.70 -5.23 -12.51
CA GLU A 131 12.17 -4.33 -13.56
C GLU A 131 11.45 -3.00 -13.53
N LYS A 132 10.18 -3.00 -13.16
CA LYS A 132 9.33 -1.81 -13.10
C LYS A 132 8.32 -1.92 -11.97
N ILE A 133 8.12 -0.81 -11.27
CA ILE A 133 7.13 -0.65 -10.22
C ILE A 133 6.20 0.48 -10.63
N CYS A 134 4.89 0.25 -10.48
CA CYS A 134 3.84 1.20 -10.79
C CYS A 134 3.14 1.65 -9.50
N GLY A 135 2.45 2.77 -9.56
CA GLY A 135 1.57 3.24 -8.52
C GLY A 135 0.60 4.26 -9.08
N PHE A 136 -0.54 4.40 -8.46
CA PHE A 136 -1.51 5.43 -8.86
C PHE A 136 -2.18 6.02 -7.63
N VAL A 137 -2.57 7.28 -7.76
CA VAL A 137 -3.04 8.09 -6.64
C VAL A 137 -4.08 9.07 -7.14
N HIS A 138 -5.12 9.31 -6.35
CA HIS A 138 -6.12 10.34 -6.67
C HIS A 138 -5.45 11.69 -6.91
N VAL A 139 -5.88 12.43 -7.94
CA VAL A 139 -5.25 13.70 -8.35
C VAL A 139 -5.18 14.74 -7.23
N ASP A 140 -6.14 14.72 -6.30
CA ASP A 140 -6.21 15.64 -5.16
C ASP A 140 -5.42 15.17 -3.94
N ASN A 141 -4.88 13.96 -3.96
CA ASN A 141 -4.09 13.42 -2.84
C ASN A 141 -2.63 13.95 -2.92
N ALA A 142 -2.46 15.21 -2.56
CA ALA A 142 -1.17 15.89 -2.63
C ALA A 142 -0.08 15.22 -1.79
N GLY A 143 -0.45 14.63 -0.65
CA GLY A 143 0.48 13.93 0.24
C GLY A 143 1.13 12.72 -0.44
N SER A 144 0.31 11.83 -1.02
CA SER A 144 0.79 10.66 -1.75
C SER A 144 1.53 11.02 -3.03
N LYS A 145 1.08 12.02 -3.78
CA LYS A 145 1.80 12.51 -4.96
C LYS A 145 3.20 12.96 -4.60
N ARG A 146 3.35 13.71 -3.51
CA ARG A 146 4.64 14.18 -3.02
C ARG A 146 5.56 13.04 -2.61
N ILE A 147 5.02 11.98 -2.03
CA ILE A 147 5.79 10.77 -1.69
C ILE A 147 6.29 10.08 -2.97
N PHE A 148 5.44 9.88 -3.97
CA PHE A 148 5.84 9.27 -5.24
C PHE A 148 6.93 10.07 -5.94
N GLU A 149 6.82 11.40 -5.95
CA GLU A 149 7.86 12.29 -6.50
C GLU A 149 9.20 12.15 -5.76
N LYS A 150 9.16 12.12 -4.42
CA LYS A 150 10.37 11.91 -3.60
C LYS A 150 11.00 10.52 -3.79
N LEU A 151 10.21 9.51 -4.11
CA LEU A 151 10.68 8.17 -4.44
C LEU A 151 11.33 8.12 -5.84
N GLY A 152 11.27 9.21 -6.62
CA GLY A 152 11.77 9.26 -7.99
C GLY A 152 10.87 8.53 -8.98
N MET A 153 9.61 8.31 -8.65
CA MET A 153 8.63 7.80 -9.59
C MET A 153 8.23 8.91 -10.57
N GLN A 154 8.06 8.55 -11.83
CA GLN A 154 7.72 9.49 -12.89
C GLN A 154 6.22 9.46 -13.16
N PHE A 155 5.61 10.64 -13.25
CA PHE A 155 4.25 10.80 -13.75
C PHE A 155 4.17 10.40 -15.22
N ILE A 156 3.20 9.56 -15.56
CA ILE A 156 2.98 9.09 -16.94
C ILE A 156 1.75 9.74 -17.55
N ASN A 157 0.58 9.56 -16.92
CA ASN A 157 -0.68 10.13 -17.40
C ASN A 157 -1.74 10.12 -16.28
N SER A 158 -2.79 10.90 -16.51
CA SER A 158 -4.00 10.83 -15.69
C SER A 158 -5.02 9.90 -16.36
N PHE A 159 -5.85 9.23 -15.56
CA PHE A 159 -6.87 8.31 -16.04
C PHE A 159 -8.05 8.28 -15.07
N GLU A 160 -9.14 7.68 -15.51
CA GLU A 160 -10.33 7.51 -14.67
C GLU A 160 -10.36 6.10 -14.06
N PHE A 161 -10.58 6.02 -12.75
CA PHE A 161 -10.73 4.78 -12.01
C PHE A 161 -11.77 5.00 -10.90
N TRP A 162 -12.74 4.09 -10.76
CA TRP A 162 -13.90 4.25 -9.87
C TRP A 162 -14.68 5.56 -10.10
N ASN A 163 -14.79 6.01 -11.35
CA ASN A 163 -15.39 7.30 -11.74
C ASN A 163 -14.70 8.52 -11.08
N GLU A 164 -13.44 8.40 -10.73
CA GLU A 164 -12.62 9.43 -10.12
C GLU A 164 -11.31 9.60 -10.89
N PRO A 165 -10.71 10.80 -10.88
CA PRO A 165 -9.45 11.04 -11.58
C PRO A 165 -8.24 10.59 -10.75
N PHE A 166 -7.37 9.80 -11.36
CA PHE A 166 -6.12 9.31 -10.77
C PHE A 166 -4.93 9.65 -11.65
N ASP A 167 -3.78 9.82 -11.02
CA ASP A 167 -2.48 9.97 -11.68
C ASP A 167 -1.70 8.66 -11.58
N TRP A 168 -1.14 8.23 -12.71
CA TRP A 168 -0.32 7.02 -12.84
C TRP A 168 1.14 7.37 -12.81
N TYR A 169 1.92 6.65 -12.00
CA TYR A 169 3.36 6.80 -11.83
C TYR A 169 4.07 5.48 -12.08
N GLU A 170 5.29 5.57 -12.59
CA GLU A 170 6.15 4.40 -12.81
C GLU A 170 7.58 4.70 -12.38
N LYS A 171 8.30 3.65 -11.97
CA LYS A 171 9.75 3.69 -11.80
C LYS A 171 10.35 2.42 -12.35
N VAL A 172 11.39 2.57 -13.17
CA VAL A 172 12.15 1.49 -13.76
C VAL A 172 13.42 1.29 -12.93
N ARG A 173 13.85 0.05 -12.78
CA ARG A 173 15.12 -0.26 -12.11
C ARG A 173 16.29 0.36 -12.89
N THR A 174 17.15 1.04 -12.17
CA THR A 174 18.37 1.64 -12.72
C THR A 174 19.58 0.75 -12.55
#